data_756391294778ceb77bbc066ece2dd2ca
#
_entry.id   756391294778ceb77bbc066ece2dd2ca
#
_cell.length_a   1.000
_cell.length_b   1.000
_cell.length_c   1.000
_cell.angle_alpha   90.00
_cell.angle_beta   90.00
_cell.angle_gamma   90.00
#
_symmetry.space_group_name_H-M   'P 1'
#
loop_
_entity.id
_entity.type
_entity.pdbx_description
1 polymer ?
#
loop_
_entity_poly.entity_id
_entity_poly.type
_entity_poly.pdbx_seq_one_letter_code
_entity_poly.pdbx_strand_id
1 'polypeptide(L)'
;MSTYYLEYLKLKKKLRSWLGPIIVFILIMVAYPLTVEFLEKDLEKGFYSLLWISILLSMMFSTEDIFLEDFNDGTLEQIIISSSSFPFMIAKKIFIYWIMIGLPISALSFLFSLGITKDLNLSLFVIFLAMISSYIFLNLFVFGSALSLNKGSVLGALITMPIALPVLIVLGKSIIALQFGINYLELLLLLLGCLSIIISTVPFIVSYVIKAHLE
;
A
#
# COMPACT_ATOMS: atom_id res chain seq x y z
N MET A 1 21.70 -9.75 -16.20
CA MET A 1 20.77 -10.18 -15.14
C MET A 1 19.65 -9.16 -15.08
N SER A 2 18.36 -9.56 -15.07
CA SER A 2 17.28 -8.55 -15.15
C SER A 2 17.24 -7.76 -13.84
N THR A 3 17.07 -6.45 -13.92
CA THR A 3 16.99 -5.53 -12.78
C THR A 3 15.91 -5.96 -11.77
N TYR A 4 14.82 -6.58 -12.26
CA TYR A 4 13.76 -7.16 -11.43
C TYR A 4 14.26 -8.26 -10.47
N TYR A 5 15.13 -9.14 -10.96
CA TYR A 5 15.64 -10.25 -10.17
C TYR A 5 16.55 -9.76 -9.04
N LEU A 6 17.35 -8.73 -9.30
CA LEU A 6 18.23 -8.13 -8.28
C LEU A 6 17.43 -7.42 -7.18
N GLU A 7 16.45 -6.62 -7.54
CA GLU A 7 15.56 -5.94 -6.56
C GLU A 7 14.75 -6.95 -5.73
N TYR A 8 14.21 -7.98 -6.38
CA TYR A 8 13.53 -9.07 -5.67
C TYR A 8 14.45 -9.78 -4.67
N LEU A 9 15.70 -10.09 -5.06
CA LEU A 9 16.67 -10.74 -4.17
C LEU A 9 17.09 -9.84 -3.01
N LYS A 10 17.28 -8.53 -3.26
CA LYS A 10 17.55 -7.55 -2.20
C LYS A 10 16.42 -7.56 -1.16
N LEU A 11 15.17 -7.43 -1.61
CA LEU A 11 14.02 -7.41 -0.73
C LEU A 11 13.84 -8.74 0.01
N LYS A 12 13.98 -9.88 -0.67
CA LYS A 12 13.87 -11.21 -0.07
C LYS A 12 14.89 -11.45 1.06
N LYS A 13 16.10 -10.92 0.94
CA LYS A 13 17.13 -11.02 2.00
C LYS A 13 16.78 -10.18 3.22
N LYS A 14 15.98 -9.13 3.07
CA LYS A 14 15.54 -8.24 4.15
C LYS A 14 14.19 -8.70 4.71
N LEU A 15 14.18 -9.79 5.47
CA LEU A 15 12.97 -10.34 6.10
C LEU A 15 12.13 -9.26 6.82
N ARG A 16 12.77 -8.33 7.53
CA ARG A 16 12.09 -7.25 8.25
C ARG A 16 11.28 -6.34 7.30
N SER A 17 11.82 -6.01 6.12
CA SER A 17 11.19 -5.03 5.21
C SER A 17 9.92 -5.54 4.54
N TRP A 18 9.78 -6.86 4.32
CA TRP A 18 8.58 -7.40 3.68
C TRP A 18 7.68 -8.19 4.64
N LEU A 19 8.25 -8.91 5.63
CA LEU A 19 7.45 -9.61 6.65
C LEU A 19 6.88 -8.65 7.69
N GLY A 20 7.62 -7.60 8.07
CA GLY A 20 7.17 -6.63 9.07
C GLY A 20 5.77 -6.06 8.77
N PRO A 21 5.53 -5.47 7.60
CA PRO A 21 4.21 -4.96 7.22
C PRO A 21 3.09 -6.02 7.25
N ILE A 22 3.38 -7.25 6.82
CA ILE A 22 2.42 -8.36 6.84
C ILE A 22 2.08 -8.76 8.27
N ILE A 23 3.08 -8.83 9.14
CA ILE A 23 2.87 -9.14 10.57
C ILE A 23 2.04 -8.04 11.25
N VAL A 24 2.32 -6.77 10.97
CA VAL A 24 1.53 -5.63 11.49
C VAL A 24 0.07 -5.75 11.04
N PHE A 25 -0.18 -6.07 9.78
CA PHE A 25 -1.52 -6.30 9.28
C PHE A 25 -2.24 -7.43 10.04
N ILE A 26 -1.59 -8.59 10.17
CA ILE A 26 -2.14 -9.75 10.89
C ILE A 26 -2.41 -9.41 12.36
N LEU A 27 -1.47 -8.74 13.03
CA LEU A 27 -1.64 -8.36 14.44
C LEU A 27 -2.86 -7.47 14.65
N ILE A 28 -3.07 -6.46 13.81
CA ILE A 28 -4.23 -5.57 13.90
C ILE A 28 -5.51 -6.37 13.65
N MET A 29 -5.54 -7.21 12.61
CA MET A 29 -6.73 -7.98 12.24
C MET A 29 -7.09 -9.08 13.26
N VAL A 30 -6.10 -9.66 13.94
CA VAL A 30 -6.32 -10.65 15.02
C VAL A 30 -6.69 -9.95 16.33
N ALA A 31 -6.10 -8.80 16.62
CA ALA A 31 -6.42 -8.04 17.83
C ALA A 31 -7.87 -7.55 17.85
N TYR A 32 -8.43 -7.22 16.68
CA TYR A 32 -9.79 -6.67 16.58
C TYR A 32 -10.87 -7.58 17.19
N PRO A 33 -11.06 -8.84 16.79
CA PRO A 33 -12.06 -9.70 17.41
C PRO A 33 -11.78 -10.01 18.87
N LEU A 34 -10.53 -9.88 19.35
CA LEU A 34 -10.19 -10.07 20.76
C LEU A 34 -10.53 -8.87 21.64
N THR A 35 -10.57 -7.66 21.06
CA THR A 35 -10.84 -6.40 21.80
C THR A 35 -12.31 -6.01 21.76
N VAL A 36 -13.06 -6.39 20.73
CA VAL A 36 -14.49 -6.16 20.63
C VAL A 36 -15.20 -7.35 21.30
N GLU A 37 -15.81 -7.11 22.47
CA GLU A 37 -16.58 -8.14 23.17
C GLU A 37 -17.64 -8.77 22.26
N PHE A 38 -17.71 -10.09 22.28
CA PHE A 38 -18.39 -11.08 21.44
C PHE A 38 -19.87 -10.85 21.07
N LEU A 39 -20.30 -9.66 20.75
CA LEU A 39 -21.58 -9.42 20.10
C LEU A 39 -21.37 -9.49 18.58
N GLU A 40 -21.70 -10.64 17.97
CA GLU A 40 -21.50 -10.94 16.54
C GLU A 40 -21.94 -9.80 15.58
N LYS A 41 -23.01 -9.07 15.94
CA LYS A 41 -23.51 -7.93 15.13
C LYS A 41 -22.61 -6.69 15.14
N ASP A 42 -21.79 -6.49 16.17
CA ASP A 42 -20.92 -5.31 16.28
C ASP A 42 -19.55 -5.57 15.65
N LEU A 43 -19.14 -6.84 15.53
CA LEU A 43 -17.92 -7.22 14.80
C LEU A 43 -17.95 -6.82 13.33
N GLU A 44 -19.08 -6.97 12.63
CA GLU A 44 -19.20 -6.63 11.23
C GLU A 44 -19.11 -5.12 10.97
N LYS A 45 -19.67 -4.29 11.87
CA LYS A 45 -19.77 -2.84 11.66
C LYS A 45 -18.40 -2.13 11.59
N GLY A 46 -17.47 -2.50 12.46
CA GLY A 46 -16.15 -1.89 12.53
C GLY A 46 -15.08 -2.56 11.67
N PHE A 47 -15.33 -3.80 11.27
CA PHE A 47 -14.35 -4.66 10.59
C PHE A 47 -13.74 -4.02 9.34
N TYR A 48 -14.56 -3.55 8.42
CA TYR A 48 -14.06 -2.99 7.16
C TYR A 48 -13.28 -1.70 7.36
N SER A 49 -13.70 -0.85 8.30
CA SER A 49 -12.96 0.37 8.62
C SER A 49 -11.56 0.03 9.14
N LEU A 50 -11.49 -0.95 10.05
CA LEU A 50 -10.21 -1.41 10.58
C LEU A 50 -9.35 -2.09 9.51
N LEU A 51 -9.96 -2.88 8.63
CA LEU A 51 -9.26 -3.55 7.52
C LEU A 51 -8.58 -2.52 6.61
N TRP A 52 -9.26 -1.46 6.22
CA TRP A 52 -8.67 -0.41 5.38
C TRP A 52 -7.56 0.36 6.08
N ILE A 53 -7.74 0.67 7.37
CA ILE A 53 -6.69 1.30 8.19
C ILE A 53 -5.49 0.37 8.34
N SER A 54 -5.70 -0.94 8.52
CA SER A 54 -4.62 -1.92 8.63
C SER A 54 -3.81 -2.02 7.35
N ILE A 55 -4.47 -2.02 6.17
CA ILE A 55 -3.78 -1.99 4.87
C ILE A 55 -2.97 -0.70 4.74
N LEU A 56 -3.56 0.46 5.07
CA LEU A 56 -2.89 1.74 5.00
C LEU A 56 -1.63 1.77 5.86
N LEU A 57 -1.72 1.37 7.14
CA LEU A 57 -0.58 1.33 8.06
C LEU A 57 0.49 0.35 7.58
N SER A 58 0.09 -0.83 7.09
CA SER A 58 1.03 -1.82 6.56
C SER A 58 1.79 -1.31 5.34
N MET A 59 1.11 -0.58 4.43
CA MET A 59 1.77 0.04 3.28
C MET A 59 2.71 1.16 3.71
N MET A 60 2.35 1.95 4.72
CA MET A 60 3.23 2.96 5.30
C MET A 60 4.53 2.33 5.82
N PHE A 61 4.43 1.27 6.64
CA PHE A 61 5.62 0.58 7.17
C PHE A 61 6.46 -0.07 6.07
N SER A 62 5.84 -0.53 4.97
CA SER A 62 6.58 -1.16 3.86
C SER A 62 7.50 -0.20 3.12
N THR A 63 7.21 1.10 3.17
CA THR A 63 7.93 2.13 2.41
C THR A 63 8.93 2.94 3.24
N GLU A 64 9.01 2.69 4.55
CA GLU A 64 9.83 3.45 5.48
C GLU A 64 11.28 3.59 5.01
N ASP A 65 11.89 2.49 4.57
CA ASP A 65 13.30 2.44 4.18
C ASP A 65 13.51 2.20 2.67
N ILE A 66 12.46 2.38 1.84
CA ILE A 66 12.50 1.97 0.43
C ILE A 66 13.62 2.61 -0.38
N PHE A 67 13.98 3.87 -0.09
CA PHE A 67 15.06 4.59 -0.76
C PHE A 67 16.24 4.89 0.14
N LEU A 68 16.07 4.81 1.46
CA LEU A 68 17.06 5.26 2.44
C LEU A 68 18.39 4.52 2.30
N GLU A 69 18.36 3.21 2.09
CA GLU A 69 19.56 2.40 1.93
C GLU A 69 20.28 2.72 0.61
N ASP A 70 19.54 2.74 -0.50
CA ASP A 70 20.11 3.04 -1.82
C ASP A 70 20.64 4.49 -1.86
N PHE A 71 20.12 5.40 -1.04
CA PHE A 71 20.63 6.75 -0.85
C PHE A 71 21.94 6.74 -0.06
N ASN A 72 21.97 6.05 1.09
CA ASN A 72 23.15 6.00 1.95
C ASN A 72 24.35 5.29 1.29
N ASP A 73 24.07 4.28 0.44
CA ASP A 73 25.10 3.51 -0.27
C ASP A 73 25.57 4.17 -1.56
N GLY A 74 25.01 5.36 -1.95
CA GLY A 74 25.31 6.03 -3.21
C GLY A 74 24.79 5.32 -4.47
N THR A 75 23.99 4.25 -4.29
CA THR A 75 23.44 3.46 -5.39
C THR A 75 22.46 4.29 -6.23
N LEU A 76 21.69 5.21 -5.60
CA LEU A 76 20.78 6.11 -6.31
C LEU A 76 21.50 7.02 -7.29
N GLU A 77 22.64 7.60 -6.91
CA GLU A 77 23.47 8.44 -7.78
C GLU A 77 23.99 7.65 -8.99
N GLN A 78 24.49 6.46 -8.73
CA GLN A 78 25.01 5.58 -9.77
C GLN A 78 23.90 5.17 -10.76
N ILE A 79 22.69 4.91 -10.28
CA ILE A 79 21.54 4.58 -11.12
C ILE A 79 21.12 5.77 -11.96
N ILE A 80 21.09 6.99 -11.41
CA ILE A 80 20.72 8.21 -12.15
C ILE A 80 21.69 8.48 -13.28
N ILE A 81 23.00 8.26 -13.05
CA ILE A 81 24.04 8.48 -14.06
C ILE A 81 23.99 7.39 -15.14
N SER A 82 23.72 6.13 -14.77
CA SER A 82 23.79 5.00 -15.68
C SER A 82 22.50 4.71 -16.44
N SER A 83 21.33 5.17 -15.95
CA SER A 83 20.02 4.81 -16.52
C SER A 83 19.39 5.97 -17.29
N SER A 84 19.00 5.71 -18.55
CA SER A 84 18.23 6.65 -19.38
C SER A 84 16.78 6.84 -18.91
N SER A 85 16.26 6.00 -18.01
CA SER A 85 14.85 6.03 -17.57
C SER A 85 14.70 5.73 -16.08
N PHE A 86 15.17 6.64 -15.22
CA PHE A 86 15.05 6.53 -13.77
C PHE A 86 13.60 6.38 -13.27
N PRO A 87 12.57 7.11 -13.80
CA PRO A 87 11.18 6.89 -13.40
C PRO A 87 10.70 5.45 -13.60
N PHE A 88 11.13 4.79 -14.66
CA PHE A 88 10.75 3.41 -14.93
C PHE A 88 11.37 2.42 -13.93
N MET A 89 12.56 2.71 -13.42
CA MET A 89 13.17 1.91 -12.34
C MET A 89 12.40 2.06 -11.04
N ILE A 90 11.94 3.28 -10.71
CA ILE A 90 11.10 3.54 -9.56
C ILE A 90 9.77 2.76 -9.68
N ALA A 91 9.11 2.84 -10.83
CA ALA A 91 7.87 2.08 -11.09
C ALA A 91 8.07 0.56 -10.90
N LYS A 92 9.17 0.01 -11.39
CA LYS A 92 9.55 -1.40 -11.18
C LYS A 92 9.73 -1.73 -9.70
N LYS A 93 10.41 -0.88 -8.95
CA LYS A 93 10.65 -1.07 -7.52
C LYS A 93 9.31 -1.10 -6.75
N ILE A 94 8.43 -0.13 -7.02
CA ILE A 94 7.09 -0.08 -6.44
C ILE A 94 6.30 -1.36 -6.75
N PHE A 95 6.34 -1.83 -7.99
CA PHE A 95 5.63 -3.04 -8.41
C PHE A 95 6.13 -4.31 -7.70
N ILE A 96 7.45 -4.45 -7.50
CA ILE A 96 8.03 -5.57 -6.75
C ILE A 96 7.58 -5.55 -5.29
N TYR A 97 7.60 -4.38 -4.65
CA TYR A 97 7.12 -4.22 -3.28
C TYR A 97 5.64 -4.59 -3.16
N TRP A 98 4.83 -4.17 -4.13
CA TRP A 98 3.41 -4.53 -4.14
C TRP A 98 3.18 -6.03 -4.30
N ILE A 99 3.92 -6.71 -5.19
CA ILE A 99 3.82 -8.17 -5.33
C ILE A 99 4.21 -8.87 -4.03
N MET A 100 5.27 -8.43 -3.37
CA MET A 100 5.77 -9.11 -2.16
C MET A 100 4.96 -8.81 -0.90
N ILE A 101 4.32 -7.65 -0.82
CA ILE A 101 3.64 -7.18 0.40
C ILE A 101 2.15 -6.97 0.13
N GLY A 102 1.78 -6.22 -0.90
CA GLY A 102 0.41 -5.86 -1.23
C GLY A 102 -0.46 -7.07 -1.59
N LEU A 103 0.04 -7.98 -2.44
CA LEU A 103 -0.70 -9.19 -2.80
C LEU A 103 -0.95 -10.12 -1.61
N PRO A 104 0.03 -10.48 -0.77
CA PRO A 104 -0.20 -11.27 0.43
C PRO A 104 -1.21 -10.61 1.38
N ILE A 105 -1.12 -9.30 1.61
CA ILE A 105 -2.08 -8.57 2.46
C ILE A 105 -3.48 -8.61 1.85
N SER A 106 -3.62 -8.45 0.53
CA SER A 106 -4.92 -8.57 -0.14
C SER A 106 -5.52 -9.97 -0.02
N ALA A 107 -4.70 -11.02 -0.14
CA ALA A 107 -5.14 -12.40 0.08
C ALA A 107 -5.57 -12.65 1.53
N LEU A 108 -4.82 -12.11 2.50
CA LEU A 108 -5.20 -12.18 3.91
C LEU A 108 -6.49 -11.41 4.19
N SER A 109 -6.70 -10.25 3.55
CA SER A 109 -7.95 -9.48 3.65
C SER A 109 -9.17 -10.28 3.21
N PHE A 110 -9.03 -11.08 2.15
CA PHE A 110 -10.06 -12.03 1.73
C PHE A 110 -10.36 -13.07 2.79
N LEU A 111 -9.33 -13.70 3.37
CA LEU A 111 -9.49 -14.73 4.40
C LEU A 111 -10.17 -14.17 5.66
N PHE A 112 -9.76 -13.00 6.12
CA PHE A 112 -10.38 -12.34 7.28
C PHE A 112 -11.83 -11.93 6.99
N SER A 113 -12.11 -11.39 5.79
CA SER A 113 -13.48 -11.07 5.38
C SER A 113 -14.37 -12.30 5.35
N LEU A 114 -13.90 -13.40 4.74
CA LEU A 114 -14.64 -14.64 4.66
C LEU A 114 -14.89 -15.24 6.05
N GLY A 115 -13.93 -15.15 6.96
CA GLY A 115 -14.05 -15.65 8.33
C GLY A 115 -15.13 -14.93 9.14
N ILE A 116 -15.31 -13.63 8.93
CA ILE A 116 -16.26 -12.80 9.69
C ILE A 116 -17.65 -12.80 9.03
N THR A 117 -17.74 -12.56 7.73
CA THR A 117 -19.04 -12.35 7.05
C THR A 117 -19.66 -13.63 6.51
N LYS A 118 -18.85 -14.68 6.30
CA LYS A 118 -19.26 -15.95 5.66
C LYS A 118 -19.90 -15.77 4.27
N ASP A 119 -19.76 -14.58 3.67
CA ASP A 119 -20.26 -14.24 2.34
C ASP A 119 -19.10 -14.24 1.34
N LEU A 120 -19.12 -15.18 0.40
CA LEU A 120 -18.07 -15.36 -0.58
C LEU A 120 -18.04 -14.19 -1.60
N ASN A 121 -19.22 -13.68 -2.01
CA ASN A 121 -19.30 -12.60 -2.99
C ASN A 121 -18.73 -11.30 -2.43
N LEU A 122 -19.09 -10.99 -1.18
CA LEU A 122 -18.56 -9.82 -0.48
C LEU A 122 -17.05 -9.94 -0.29
N SER A 123 -16.55 -11.13 0.11
CA SER A 123 -15.12 -11.36 0.31
C SER A 123 -14.31 -11.28 -1.00
N LEU A 124 -14.87 -11.74 -2.13
CA LEU A 124 -14.26 -11.56 -3.46
C LEU A 124 -14.19 -10.08 -3.87
N PHE A 125 -15.19 -9.30 -3.49
CA PHE A 125 -15.14 -7.85 -3.72
C PHE A 125 -14.09 -7.17 -2.85
N VAL A 126 -13.96 -7.61 -1.59
CA VAL A 126 -12.94 -7.10 -0.66
C VAL A 126 -11.52 -7.34 -1.16
N ILE A 127 -11.19 -8.54 -1.68
CA ILE A 127 -9.83 -8.78 -2.22
C ILE A 127 -9.51 -7.85 -3.39
N PHE A 128 -10.49 -7.62 -4.28
CA PHE A 128 -10.31 -6.73 -5.42
C PHE A 128 -10.07 -5.28 -4.97
N LEU A 129 -10.87 -4.78 -4.02
CA LEU A 129 -10.65 -3.46 -3.43
C LEU A 129 -9.33 -3.37 -2.67
N ALA A 130 -8.93 -4.43 -1.95
CA ALA A 130 -7.66 -4.50 -1.24
C ALA A 130 -6.46 -4.46 -2.19
N MET A 131 -6.53 -5.11 -3.35
CA MET A 131 -5.48 -5.05 -4.37
C MET A 131 -5.32 -3.62 -4.92
N ILE A 132 -6.41 -2.95 -5.24
CA ILE A 132 -6.39 -1.57 -5.74
C ILE A 132 -5.87 -0.62 -4.66
N SER A 133 -6.43 -0.68 -3.46
CA SER A 133 -6.09 0.24 -2.36
C SER A 133 -4.66 0.07 -1.88
N SER A 134 -4.17 -1.17 -1.74
CA SER A 134 -2.78 -1.44 -1.36
C SER A 134 -1.79 -0.83 -2.35
N TYR A 135 -2.07 -0.89 -3.65
CA TYR A 135 -1.23 -0.28 -4.66
C TYR A 135 -1.28 1.25 -4.63
N ILE A 136 -2.46 1.85 -4.43
CA ILE A 136 -2.63 3.30 -4.26
C ILE A 136 -1.84 3.77 -3.03
N PHE A 137 -2.04 3.15 -1.87
CA PHE A 137 -1.36 3.54 -0.63
C PHE A 137 0.15 3.36 -0.73
N LEU A 138 0.61 2.25 -1.33
CA LEU A 138 2.04 2.03 -1.54
C LEU A 138 2.66 3.19 -2.34
N ASN A 139 2.05 3.60 -3.46
CA ASN A 139 2.54 4.71 -4.27
C ASN A 139 2.55 6.04 -3.50
N LEU A 140 1.49 6.33 -2.73
CA LEU A 140 1.42 7.54 -1.92
C LEU A 140 2.53 7.59 -0.87
N PHE A 141 2.78 6.47 -0.16
CA PHE A 141 3.84 6.42 0.85
C PHE A 141 5.24 6.38 0.25
N VAL A 142 5.41 5.81 -0.94
CA VAL A 142 6.67 5.90 -1.70
C VAL A 142 6.99 7.36 -2.04
N PHE A 143 5.99 8.14 -2.44
CA PHE A 143 6.15 9.58 -2.64
C PHE A 143 6.55 10.28 -1.32
N GLY A 144 5.88 9.96 -0.22
CA GLY A 144 6.23 10.47 1.11
C GLY A 144 7.66 10.11 1.54
N SER A 145 8.08 8.87 1.32
CA SER A 145 9.44 8.40 1.60
C SER A 145 10.49 9.17 0.79
N ALA A 146 10.20 9.47 -0.48
CA ALA A 146 11.09 10.28 -1.31
C ALA A 146 11.22 11.72 -0.80
N LEU A 147 10.12 12.35 -0.35
CA LEU A 147 10.14 13.70 0.24
C LEU A 147 10.92 13.79 1.54
N SER A 148 11.01 12.69 2.28
CA SER A 148 11.61 12.65 3.62
C SER A 148 12.99 12.00 3.68
N LEU A 149 13.64 11.75 2.54
CA LEU A 149 14.92 11.03 2.42
C LEU A 149 15.99 11.50 3.43
N ASN A 150 16.10 12.81 3.65
CA ASN A 150 17.08 13.41 4.56
C ASN A 150 16.51 13.82 5.94
N LYS A 151 15.20 13.62 6.18
CA LYS A 151 14.50 14.21 7.35
C LYS A 151 13.81 13.17 8.23
N GLY A 152 13.97 11.87 7.91
CA GLY A 152 13.32 10.76 8.62
C GLY A 152 11.95 10.40 8.06
N SER A 153 11.66 9.10 8.02
CA SER A 153 10.49 8.47 7.40
C SER A 153 9.14 8.99 7.93
N VAL A 154 9.08 9.38 9.19
CA VAL A 154 7.86 9.88 9.85
C VAL A 154 7.29 11.12 9.16
N LEU A 155 8.16 12.03 8.68
CA LEU A 155 7.71 13.26 8.03
C LEU A 155 6.98 12.95 6.70
N GLY A 156 7.49 12.00 5.93
CA GLY A 156 6.86 11.56 4.70
C GLY A 156 5.47 10.99 4.92
N ALA A 157 5.33 10.15 5.95
CA ALA A 157 4.05 9.58 6.34
C ALA A 157 3.04 10.66 6.77
N LEU A 158 3.45 11.65 7.56
CA LEU A 158 2.60 12.76 7.98
C LEU A 158 2.06 13.58 6.81
N ILE A 159 2.86 13.79 5.76
CA ILE A 159 2.43 14.53 4.56
C ILE A 159 1.45 13.71 3.73
N THR A 160 1.65 12.40 3.63
CA THR A 160 0.86 11.54 2.74
C THR A 160 -0.42 10.99 3.38
N MET A 161 -0.49 10.87 4.72
CA MET A 161 -1.70 10.42 5.40
C MET A 161 -2.97 11.22 5.05
N PRO A 162 -2.97 12.57 5.05
CA PRO A 162 -4.16 13.33 4.66
C PRO A 162 -4.59 13.07 3.21
N ILE A 163 -3.65 12.78 2.31
CA ILE A 163 -3.94 12.46 0.90
C ILE A 163 -4.57 11.07 0.77
N ALA A 164 -4.28 10.16 1.69
CA ALA A 164 -4.87 8.82 1.71
C ALA A 164 -6.33 8.80 2.25
N LEU A 165 -6.76 9.81 3.03
CA LEU A 165 -8.11 9.86 3.61
C LEU A 165 -9.25 9.80 2.58
N PRO A 166 -9.24 10.53 1.45
CA PRO A 166 -10.28 10.40 0.44
C PRO A 166 -10.42 8.97 -0.10
N VAL A 167 -9.30 8.26 -0.27
CA VAL A 167 -9.30 6.85 -0.72
C VAL A 167 -10.00 5.96 0.32
N LEU A 168 -9.69 6.14 1.61
CA LEU A 168 -10.34 5.41 2.70
C LEU A 168 -11.85 5.64 2.73
N ILE A 169 -12.30 6.88 2.51
CA ILE A 169 -13.74 7.22 2.46
C ILE A 169 -14.42 6.47 1.31
N VAL A 170 -13.81 6.46 0.12
CA VAL A 170 -14.38 5.78 -1.04
C VAL A 170 -14.43 4.27 -0.82
N LEU A 171 -13.39 3.67 -0.23
CA LEU A 171 -13.36 2.24 0.12
C LEU A 171 -14.49 1.88 1.09
N GLY A 172 -14.68 2.66 2.16
CA GLY A 172 -15.78 2.44 3.10
C GLY A 172 -17.14 2.53 2.43
N LYS A 173 -17.36 3.57 1.60
CA LYS A 173 -18.61 3.72 0.84
C LYS A 173 -18.84 2.60 -0.17
N SER A 174 -17.81 2.06 -0.79
CA SER A 174 -17.92 0.95 -1.75
C SER A 174 -18.46 -0.33 -1.11
N ILE A 175 -18.02 -0.65 0.10
CA ILE A 175 -18.54 -1.79 0.86
C ILE A 175 -20.00 -1.57 1.27
N ILE A 176 -20.32 -0.40 1.79
CA ILE A 176 -21.70 -0.04 2.18
C ILE A 176 -22.62 -0.13 0.95
N ALA A 177 -22.21 0.43 -0.18
CA ALA A 177 -23.00 0.38 -1.43
C ALA A 177 -23.29 -1.07 -1.87
N LEU A 178 -22.29 -1.96 -1.78
CA LEU A 178 -22.47 -3.37 -2.09
C LEU A 178 -23.44 -4.06 -1.12
N GLN A 179 -23.30 -3.83 0.20
CA GLN A 179 -24.15 -4.45 1.23
C GLN A 179 -25.63 -4.02 1.10
N PHE A 180 -25.88 -2.77 0.71
CA PHE A 180 -27.25 -2.26 0.54
C PHE A 180 -27.80 -2.39 -0.89
N GLY A 181 -27.06 -3.05 -1.80
CA GLY A 181 -27.50 -3.22 -3.19
C GLY A 181 -27.55 -1.92 -3.99
N ILE A 182 -26.82 -0.88 -3.55
CA ILE A 182 -26.69 0.39 -4.24
C ILE A 182 -25.64 0.27 -5.34
N ASN A 183 -25.71 1.11 -6.37
CA ASN A 183 -24.75 1.10 -7.47
C ASN A 183 -23.32 1.45 -6.98
N TYR A 184 -22.50 0.44 -6.77
CA TYR A 184 -21.09 0.57 -6.32
C TYR A 184 -20.11 0.80 -7.49
N LEU A 185 -20.59 0.66 -8.74
CA LEU A 185 -19.74 0.71 -9.93
C LEU A 185 -19.08 2.07 -10.11
N GLU A 186 -19.80 3.15 -9.79
CA GLU A 186 -19.26 4.52 -9.86
C GLU A 186 -18.08 4.72 -8.90
N LEU A 187 -18.18 4.20 -7.67
CA LEU A 187 -17.12 4.28 -6.67
C LEU A 187 -15.91 3.44 -7.07
N LEU A 188 -16.14 2.28 -7.69
CA LEU A 188 -15.09 1.43 -8.20
C LEU A 188 -14.36 2.08 -9.39
N LEU A 189 -15.10 2.69 -10.33
CA LEU A 189 -14.53 3.46 -11.44
C LEU A 189 -13.70 4.65 -10.94
N LEU A 190 -14.15 5.33 -9.88
CA LEU A 190 -13.39 6.40 -9.24
C LEU A 190 -12.06 5.89 -8.68
N LEU A 191 -12.05 4.75 -7.99
CA LEU A 191 -10.81 4.13 -7.49
C LEU A 191 -9.87 3.72 -8.62
N LEU A 192 -10.40 3.14 -9.70
CA LEU A 192 -9.60 2.76 -10.87
C LEU A 192 -9.05 3.98 -11.61
N GLY A 193 -9.82 5.05 -11.70
CA GLY A 193 -9.36 6.34 -12.24
C GLY A 193 -8.23 6.93 -11.40
N CYS A 194 -8.38 6.95 -10.08
CA CYS A 194 -7.35 7.38 -9.14
C CYS A 194 -6.08 6.53 -9.28
N LEU A 195 -6.22 5.21 -9.35
CA LEU A 195 -5.12 4.27 -9.57
C LEU A 195 -4.38 4.57 -10.88
N SER A 196 -5.09 4.79 -11.98
CA SER A 196 -4.51 5.10 -13.30
C SER A 196 -3.67 6.37 -13.28
N ILE A 197 -4.17 7.43 -12.63
CA ILE A 197 -3.44 8.69 -12.46
C ILE A 197 -2.17 8.47 -11.61
N ILE A 198 -2.29 7.79 -10.48
CA ILE A 198 -1.18 7.54 -9.56
C ILE A 198 -0.07 6.71 -10.22
N ILE A 199 -0.42 5.64 -10.93
CA ILE A 199 0.57 4.82 -11.66
C ILE A 199 1.36 5.64 -12.67
N SER A 200 0.68 6.56 -13.37
CA SER A 200 1.31 7.36 -14.41
C SER A 200 2.17 8.49 -13.85
N THR A 201 1.75 9.13 -12.74
CA THR A 201 2.37 10.38 -12.26
C THR A 201 3.41 10.14 -11.17
N VAL A 202 3.15 9.25 -10.21
CA VAL A 202 3.99 9.08 -9.02
C VAL A 202 5.45 8.71 -9.35
N PRO A 203 5.76 7.78 -10.26
CA PRO A 203 7.16 7.45 -10.55
C PRO A 203 7.96 8.64 -11.11
N PHE A 204 7.32 9.52 -11.90
CA PHE A 204 7.96 10.74 -12.43
C PHE A 204 8.20 11.77 -11.33
N ILE A 205 7.19 12.00 -10.47
CA ILE A 205 7.31 12.96 -9.37
C ILE A 205 8.40 12.49 -8.38
N VAL A 206 8.37 11.20 -8.00
CA VAL A 206 9.40 10.62 -7.12
C VAL A 206 10.79 10.73 -7.72
N SER A 207 10.92 10.46 -9.01
CA SER A 207 12.20 10.63 -9.73
C SER A 207 12.71 12.06 -9.65
N TYR A 208 11.85 13.04 -9.84
CA TYR A 208 12.20 14.46 -9.75
C TYR A 208 12.61 14.85 -8.33
N VAL A 209 11.84 14.41 -7.33
CA VAL A 209 12.13 14.69 -5.92
C VAL A 209 13.48 14.10 -5.49
N ILE A 210 13.78 12.84 -5.85
CA ILE A 210 15.04 12.20 -5.50
C ILE A 210 16.21 12.94 -6.15
N LYS A 211 16.11 13.35 -7.43
CA LYS A 211 17.15 14.12 -8.10
C LYS A 211 17.42 15.44 -7.40
N ALA A 212 16.37 16.16 -7.00
CA ALA A 212 16.51 17.43 -6.28
C ALA A 212 17.14 17.30 -4.88
N HIS A 213 17.19 16.09 -4.29
CA HIS A 213 17.90 15.83 -3.03
C HIS A 213 19.39 15.53 -3.24
N LEU A 214 19.79 15.18 -4.46
CA LEU A 214 21.18 14.81 -4.81
C LEU A 214 21.94 15.96 -5.45
N GLU A 215 21.26 17.02 -5.89
CA GLU A 215 21.82 18.29 -6.36
C GLU A 215 22.12 19.25 -5.17
#